data_533fed75eae2959af9ae6f2754a3033c
#
_entry.id   533fed75eae2959af9ae6f2754a3033c
#
_cell.length_a   1.000
_cell.length_b   1.000
_cell.length_c   1.000
_cell.angle_alpha   90.00
_cell.angle_beta   90.00
_cell.angle_gamma   90.00
#
_symmetry.space_group_name_H-M   'P 1'
#
loop_
_entity.id
_entity.type
_entity.pdbx_description
1 polymer ?
#
loop_
_entity_poly.entity_id
_entity_poly.type
_entity_poly.pdbx_seq_one_letter_code
_entity_poly.pdbx_strand_id
1 'polypeptide(L)'
;MVSPFPSGITRLFMVLAFLVSIRCPSTAQVRAEPGDPPNPADIPGFFVSTLEELEKQVTGVRKGEVEIIARSPGGLPVYAVSYGEREDPHTRANYNSAVAAGDPKYYADRANRARPVVLFLGPVHGQEVEGIAGLLNLIQVAETGQDLRGRPWTGLKEKMEKCRVIIIPCGNPDGRRRCPYDSFLGLPVEVMTKYGQGTHTDGTSWGWPMAKSVHPMEGDVGILGAYFNDDGINIMHDDFFRPMAAETGAILEMARSEAPDMTVSLHSHHQVSRILPAEYVPWYLKRRIEDLTRKLNRRYAETGLPSIPDDWISPPEVEDEEFPPSASFNLISALHHVSGTMAFTFECCHGTVSETEPELRVSYGDILDIQLQLYDVMLDDLLEKRLY
;
A
#
# COMPACT_ATOMS: atom_id res chain seq x y z
N MET A 1 -42.75 4.55 67.05
CA MET A 1 -43.58 3.41 66.58
C MET A 1 -43.16 3.07 65.16
N VAL A 2 -42.54 1.95 65.08
CA VAL A 2 -41.90 1.45 63.85
C VAL A 2 -42.90 0.52 63.20
N SER A 3 -43.13 0.64 61.92
CA SER A 3 -43.88 -0.33 61.13
C SER A 3 -42.97 -0.85 59.99
N PRO A 4 -42.99 -2.18 59.69
CA PRO A 4 -41.98 -2.87 58.93
C PRO A 4 -42.32 -2.93 57.42
N PHE A 5 -41.28 -2.95 56.61
CA PHE A 5 -41.34 -3.24 55.17
C PHE A 5 -41.58 -4.74 54.89
N PRO A 6 -42.33 -5.10 53.87
CA PRO A 6 -42.41 -6.47 53.39
C PRO A 6 -41.35 -6.77 52.33
N SER A 7 -40.88 -7.98 52.44
CA SER A 7 -39.88 -8.69 51.69
C SER A 7 -40.26 -8.98 50.23
N GLY A 8 -39.28 -8.87 49.37
CA GLY A 8 -38.92 -9.88 48.36
C GLY A 8 -39.81 -10.10 47.14
N ILE A 9 -39.36 -9.58 45.97
CA ILE A 9 -39.56 -10.26 44.67
C ILE A 9 -38.27 -10.20 43.90
N THR A 10 -37.58 -11.35 43.86
CA THR A 10 -36.43 -11.58 43.00
C THR A 10 -36.92 -11.78 41.58
N ARG A 11 -36.73 -10.77 40.72
CA ARG A 11 -36.97 -10.94 39.28
C ARG A 11 -35.71 -11.51 38.63
N LEU A 12 -35.81 -12.75 38.25
CA LEU A 12 -34.84 -13.49 37.40
C LEU A 12 -34.93 -12.89 35.99
N PHE A 13 -33.95 -12.05 35.59
CA PHE A 13 -33.76 -11.65 34.21
C PHE A 13 -33.07 -12.75 33.45
N MET A 14 -33.83 -13.48 32.65
CA MET A 14 -33.33 -14.43 31.66
C MET A 14 -32.81 -13.61 30.49
N VAL A 15 -31.48 -13.40 30.40
CA VAL A 15 -30.83 -12.81 29.23
C VAL A 15 -30.82 -13.87 28.12
N LEU A 16 -31.74 -13.75 27.17
CA LEU A 16 -31.72 -14.54 25.96
C LEU A 16 -30.62 -13.98 25.06
N ALA A 17 -29.45 -14.60 25.06
CA ALA A 17 -28.39 -14.29 24.11
C ALA A 17 -28.84 -14.77 22.71
N PHE A 18 -29.32 -13.86 21.87
CA PHE A 18 -29.45 -14.07 20.45
C PHE A 18 -28.05 -14.12 19.84
N LEU A 19 -27.53 -15.33 19.63
CA LEU A 19 -26.42 -15.57 18.71
C LEU A 19 -26.90 -15.25 17.30
N VAL A 20 -26.76 -13.97 16.90
CA VAL A 20 -26.82 -13.60 15.50
C VAL A 20 -25.55 -14.16 14.86
N SER A 21 -25.68 -15.31 14.23
CA SER A 21 -24.67 -15.81 13.29
C SER A 21 -24.60 -14.81 12.14
N ILE A 22 -23.71 -13.84 12.24
CA ILE A 22 -23.30 -13.01 11.10
C ILE A 22 -22.60 -13.99 10.14
N ARG A 23 -23.35 -14.52 9.19
CA ARG A 23 -22.72 -15.17 8.03
C ARG A 23 -21.95 -14.08 7.32
N CYS A 24 -20.61 -14.10 7.41
CA CYS A 24 -19.78 -13.39 6.44
C CYS A 24 -20.32 -13.71 5.05
N PRO A 25 -20.60 -12.69 4.22
CA PRO A 25 -20.92 -12.96 2.84
C PRO A 25 -19.77 -13.77 2.24
N SER A 26 -20.11 -14.77 1.47
CA SER A 26 -19.20 -15.65 0.75
C SER A 26 -18.07 -14.82 0.12
N THR A 27 -16.82 -15.13 0.45
CA THR A 27 -15.60 -14.56 -0.11
C THR A 27 -15.35 -15.02 -1.55
N ALA A 28 -16.41 -15.30 -2.31
CA ALA A 28 -16.29 -15.72 -3.69
C ALA A 28 -15.65 -14.59 -4.51
N GLN A 29 -14.46 -14.86 -5.02
CA GLN A 29 -13.79 -14.02 -6.00
C GLN A 29 -14.72 -13.73 -7.18
N VAL A 30 -14.77 -12.48 -7.64
CA VAL A 30 -15.53 -12.11 -8.83
C VAL A 30 -14.95 -12.88 -10.01
N ARG A 31 -15.81 -13.47 -10.84
CA ARG A 31 -15.36 -14.18 -12.04
C ARG A 31 -15.14 -13.19 -13.17
N ALA A 32 -14.13 -13.45 -14.02
CA ALA A 32 -13.98 -12.75 -15.28
C ALA A 32 -15.25 -12.91 -16.15
N GLU A 33 -15.56 -11.90 -16.95
CA GLU A 33 -16.72 -11.94 -17.84
C GLU A 33 -16.52 -12.97 -18.97
N PRO A 34 -17.62 -13.50 -19.55
CA PRO A 34 -17.52 -14.37 -20.71
C PRO A 34 -16.79 -13.69 -21.87
N GLY A 35 -15.73 -14.32 -22.36
CA GLY A 35 -14.89 -13.78 -23.44
C GLY A 35 -13.58 -13.16 -22.97
N ASP A 36 -13.42 -12.86 -21.69
CA ASP A 36 -12.12 -12.44 -21.14
C ASP A 36 -11.16 -13.64 -21.04
N PRO A 37 -9.84 -13.39 -21.11
CA PRO A 37 -8.85 -14.45 -20.92
C PRO A 37 -8.98 -15.07 -19.52
N PRO A 38 -8.63 -16.35 -19.36
CA PRO A 38 -8.64 -16.99 -18.05
C PRO A 38 -7.58 -16.39 -17.12
N ASN A 39 -7.77 -16.52 -15.80
CA ASN A 39 -6.73 -16.23 -14.83
C ASN A 39 -5.47 -17.09 -15.15
N PRO A 40 -4.24 -16.53 -15.10
CA PRO A 40 -3.03 -17.31 -15.35
C PRO A 40 -2.98 -18.58 -14.51
N ALA A 41 -2.77 -19.73 -15.17
CA ALA A 41 -2.83 -21.03 -14.52
C ALA A 41 -1.56 -21.39 -13.72
N ASP A 42 -0.42 -20.82 -14.13
CA ASP A 42 0.91 -21.22 -13.65
C ASP A 42 1.53 -20.19 -12.69
N ILE A 43 0.72 -19.57 -11.83
CA ILE A 43 1.21 -18.66 -10.81
C ILE A 43 1.99 -19.48 -9.76
N PRO A 44 3.29 -19.21 -9.57
CA PRO A 44 4.09 -20.02 -8.64
C PRO A 44 3.72 -19.71 -7.19
N GLY A 45 3.80 -20.69 -6.30
CA GLY A 45 3.38 -20.58 -4.91
C GLY A 45 4.11 -19.54 -4.04
N PHE A 46 5.21 -18.97 -4.55
CA PHE A 46 5.87 -17.83 -3.89
C PHE A 46 5.25 -16.47 -4.26
N PHE A 47 4.45 -16.40 -5.32
CA PHE A 47 3.77 -15.19 -5.76
C PHE A 47 2.37 -15.13 -5.14
N VAL A 48 2.35 -14.94 -3.85
CA VAL A 48 1.14 -14.89 -3.01
C VAL A 48 0.43 -13.57 -3.23
N SER A 49 -0.78 -13.61 -3.75
CA SER A 49 -1.53 -12.39 -4.15
C SER A 49 -2.99 -12.37 -3.69
N THR A 50 -3.54 -13.49 -3.24
CA THR A 50 -4.94 -13.57 -2.78
C THR A 50 -5.10 -13.11 -1.33
N LEU A 51 -6.32 -12.65 -0.98
CA LEU A 51 -6.60 -12.24 0.41
C LEU A 51 -6.58 -13.42 1.38
N GLU A 52 -6.94 -14.62 0.94
CA GLU A 52 -6.89 -15.83 1.77
C GLU A 52 -5.44 -16.17 2.16
N GLU A 53 -4.55 -16.18 1.19
CA GLU A 53 -3.12 -16.43 1.42
C GLU A 53 -2.49 -15.31 2.27
N LEU A 54 -2.86 -14.05 2.02
CA LEU A 54 -2.44 -12.90 2.82
C LEU A 54 -2.83 -13.09 4.29
N GLU A 55 -4.11 -13.38 4.56
CA GLU A 55 -4.61 -13.60 5.92
C GLU A 55 -3.88 -14.76 6.60
N LYS A 56 -3.71 -15.87 5.88
CA LYS A 56 -2.95 -17.04 6.38
C LYS A 56 -1.53 -16.68 6.78
N GLN A 57 -0.83 -15.91 5.95
CA GLN A 57 0.55 -15.53 6.22
C GLN A 57 0.66 -14.51 7.34
N VAL A 58 -0.20 -13.49 7.37
CA VAL A 58 -0.23 -12.47 8.42
C VAL A 58 -0.58 -13.09 9.78
N THR A 59 -1.59 -13.96 9.84
CA THR A 59 -1.94 -14.67 11.09
C THR A 59 -0.87 -15.68 11.54
N GLY A 60 0.02 -16.05 10.62
CA GLY A 60 1.19 -16.91 10.86
C GLY A 60 2.40 -16.19 11.47
N VAL A 61 2.43 -14.87 11.53
CA VAL A 61 3.54 -14.08 12.09
C VAL A 61 3.81 -14.43 13.54
N ARG A 62 5.10 -14.55 13.92
CA ARG A 62 5.55 -14.94 15.27
C ARG A 62 6.52 -13.95 15.90
N LYS A 63 7.31 -13.23 15.11
CA LYS A 63 8.32 -12.28 15.58
C LYS A 63 7.84 -10.84 15.51
N GLY A 64 6.84 -10.57 14.66
CA GLY A 64 6.21 -9.27 14.53
C GLY A 64 4.92 -9.17 15.33
N GLU A 65 4.40 -7.96 15.41
CA GLU A 65 3.07 -7.64 15.94
C GLU A 65 2.10 -7.50 14.76
N VAL A 66 0.89 -8.03 14.92
CA VAL A 66 -0.18 -7.94 13.90
C VAL A 66 -1.34 -7.15 14.47
N GLU A 67 -1.78 -6.14 13.73
CA GLU A 67 -2.91 -5.30 14.07
C GLU A 67 -3.89 -5.21 12.90
N ILE A 68 -5.19 -5.12 13.18
CA ILE A 68 -6.21 -4.69 12.21
C ILE A 68 -6.41 -3.19 12.42
N ILE A 69 -5.87 -2.39 11.51
CA ILE A 69 -5.90 -0.92 11.60
C ILE A 69 -7.20 -0.31 11.10
N ALA A 70 -7.91 -1.02 10.21
CA ALA A 70 -9.23 -0.64 9.72
C ALA A 70 -10.02 -1.87 9.27
N ARG A 71 -11.32 -1.65 9.03
CA ARG A 71 -12.15 -2.54 8.22
C ARG A 71 -12.69 -1.75 7.04
N SER A 72 -12.57 -2.34 5.86
CA SER A 72 -13.15 -1.75 4.65
C SER A 72 -14.68 -1.73 4.69
N PRO A 73 -15.36 -0.97 3.83
CA PRO A 73 -16.82 -1.02 3.68
C PRO A 73 -17.35 -2.45 3.44
N GLY A 74 -16.61 -3.27 2.71
CA GLY A 74 -16.92 -4.69 2.49
C GLY A 74 -16.68 -5.58 3.71
N GLY A 75 -16.28 -5.01 4.88
CA GLY A 75 -16.05 -5.71 6.14
C GLY A 75 -14.69 -6.42 6.24
N LEU A 76 -13.82 -6.29 5.25
CA LEU A 76 -12.50 -6.94 5.21
C LEU A 76 -11.48 -6.20 6.07
N PRO A 77 -10.58 -6.94 6.75
CA PRO A 77 -9.55 -6.33 7.56
C PRO A 77 -8.44 -5.69 6.71
N VAL A 78 -7.99 -4.51 7.13
CA VAL A 78 -6.71 -3.93 6.71
C VAL A 78 -5.70 -4.24 7.80
N TYR A 79 -4.74 -5.09 7.49
CA TYR A 79 -3.71 -5.52 8.44
C TYR A 79 -2.51 -4.60 8.41
N ALA A 80 -1.90 -4.39 9.57
CA ALA A 80 -0.53 -3.92 9.72
C ALA A 80 0.31 -4.99 10.44
N VAL A 81 1.49 -5.26 9.92
CA VAL A 81 2.51 -6.12 10.55
C VAL A 81 3.71 -5.25 10.88
N SER A 82 4.17 -5.29 12.11
CA SER A 82 5.29 -4.46 12.51
C SER A 82 6.39 -5.23 13.23
N TYR A 83 7.64 -4.85 12.98
CA TYR A 83 8.85 -5.41 13.55
C TYR A 83 9.69 -4.32 14.19
N GLY A 84 10.43 -4.66 15.23
CA GLY A 84 11.20 -3.72 16.02
C GLY A 84 10.34 -3.02 17.08
N GLU A 85 10.97 -2.53 18.13
CA GLU A 85 10.28 -1.84 19.21
C GLU A 85 9.75 -0.49 18.74
N ARG A 86 8.55 -0.15 19.16
CA ARG A 86 7.95 1.16 18.93
C ARG A 86 8.51 2.14 19.94
N GLU A 87 9.04 3.24 19.44
CA GLU A 87 9.44 4.38 20.26
C GLU A 87 8.33 5.44 20.25
N ASP A 88 8.03 6.05 21.40
CA ASP A 88 7.13 7.19 21.46
C ASP A 88 7.79 8.38 20.75
N PRO A 89 7.20 8.95 19.68
CA PRO A 89 7.74 10.11 19.01
C PRO A 89 7.67 11.39 19.88
N HIS A 90 7.07 11.32 21.07
CA HIS A 90 6.89 12.43 22.02
C HIS A 90 6.25 13.68 21.41
N THR A 91 5.25 13.49 20.54
CA THR A 91 4.60 14.58 19.81
C THR A 91 3.93 15.58 20.76
N ARG A 92 4.32 16.84 20.67
CA ARG A 92 3.69 17.98 21.35
C ARG A 92 2.86 18.85 20.42
N ALA A 93 3.10 18.70 19.11
CA ALA A 93 2.43 19.42 18.06
C ALA A 93 2.16 18.45 16.89
N ASN A 94 1.31 18.84 15.95
CA ASN A 94 1.27 18.14 14.67
C ASN A 94 2.50 18.52 13.82
N TYR A 95 2.78 17.72 12.77
CA TYR A 95 3.95 17.94 11.93
C TYR A 95 4.00 19.36 11.33
N ASN A 96 2.89 19.83 10.75
CA ASN A 96 2.85 21.15 10.13
C ASN A 96 3.08 22.31 11.13
N SER A 97 2.55 22.19 12.36
CA SER A 97 2.81 23.18 13.42
C SER A 97 4.28 23.18 13.85
N ALA A 98 4.89 22.02 13.97
CA ALA A 98 6.31 21.90 14.30
C ALA A 98 7.21 22.51 13.21
N VAL A 99 6.89 22.26 11.94
CA VAL A 99 7.57 22.89 10.79
C VAL A 99 7.38 24.41 10.80
N ALA A 100 6.16 24.90 11.06
CA ALA A 100 5.91 26.35 11.15
C ALA A 100 6.68 27.02 12.30
N ALA A 101 6.95 26.29 13.38
CA ALA A 101 7.80 26.75 14.48
C ALA A 101 9.30 26.66 14.17
N GLY A 102 9.68 26.14 12.99
CA GLY A 102 11.08 25.95 12.60
C GLY A 102 11.81 24.82 13.33
N ASP A 103 11.08 23.96 14.04
CA ASP A 103 11.67 22.86 14.81
C ASP A 103 10.82 21.57 14.71
N PRO A 104 11.09 20.73 13.70
CA PRO A 104 10.36 19.47 13.47
C PRO A 104 10.38 18.49 14.66
N LYS A 105 11.36 18.62 15.58
CA LYS A 105 11.46 17.75 16.77
C LYS A 105 10.26 17.90 17.72
N TYR A 106 9.52 19.02 17.67
CA TYR A 106 8.28 19.16 18.43
C TYR A 106 7.18 18.19 17.99
N TYR A 107 7.30 17.65 16.78
CA TYR A 107 6.47 16.56 16.32
C TYR A 107 7.12 15.20 16.61
N ALA A 108 8.36 14.99 16.16
CA ALA A 108 9.08 13.76 16.37
C ALA A 108 10.58 14.02 16.37
N ASP A 109 11.26 13.73 17.48
CA ASP A 109 12.71 13.87 17.60
C ASP A 109 13.44 12.69 16.95
N ARG A 110 13.45 12.69 15.61
CA ARG A 110 14.05 11.62 14.80
C ARG A 110 15.55 11.46 15.03
N ALA A 111 16.26 12.53 15.36
CA ALA A 111 17.70 12.50 15.59
C ALA A 111 18.07 11.67 16.82
N ASN A 112 17.21 11.63 17.82
CA ASN A 112 17.41 10.91 19.08
C ASN A 112 16.72 9.54 19.13
N ARG A 113 16.01 9.13 18.07
CA ARG A 113 15.49 7.76 17.99
C ARG A 113 16.62 6.75 17.92
N ALA A 114 16.46 5.63 18.62
CA ALA A 114 17.38 4.50 18.52
C ALA A 114 17.32 3.86 17.13
N ARG A 115 16.11 3.80 16.54
CA ARG A 115 15.87 3.15 15.25
C ARG A 115 15.15 4.05 14.27
N PRO A 116 15.56 4.09 12.99
CA PRO A 116 14.75 4.71 11.95
C PRO A 116 13.48 3.90 11.70
N VAL A 117 12.43 4.58 11.25
CA VAL A 117 11.11 4.00 11.00
C VAL A 117 10.82 4.00 9.51
N VAL A 118 10.39 2.85 8.97
CA VAL A 118 9.98 2.70 7.57
C VAL A 118 8.56 2.13 7.49
N LEU A 119 7.75 2.70 6.61
CA LEU A 119 6.40 2.23 6.29
C LEU A 119 6.35 1.73 4.85
N PHE A 120 6.03 0.46 4.69
CA PHE A 120 5.72 -0.18 3.42
C PHE A 120 4.21 -0.30 3.29
N LEU A 121 3.62 0.48 2.41
CA LEU A 121 2.20 0.47 2.12
C LEU A 121 1.96 -0.36 0.85
N GLY A 122 1.29 -1.48 1.01
CA GLY A 122 0.81 -2.32 -0.09
C GLY A 122 -0.28 -1.63 -0.90
N PRO A 123 -0.67 -2.24 -2.02
CA PRO A 123 -1.52 -1.57 -3.00
C PRO A 123 -2.82 -1.02 -2.43
N VAL A 124 -3.09 0.23 -2.75
CA VAL A 124 -4.39 0.90 -2.55
C VAL A 124 -5.27 0.76 -3.80
N HIS A 125 -4.72 0.27 -4.90
CA HIS A 125 -5.43 -0.22 -6.08
C HIS A 125 -5.39 -1.74 -6.07
N GLY A 126 -6.52 -2.39 -5.85
CA GLY A 126 -6.58 -3.82 -5.51
C GLY A 126 -6.12 -4.80 -6.60
N GLN A 127 -6.00 -4.35 -7.86
CA GLN A 127 -5.48 -5.17 -8.97
C GLN A 127 -3.93 -5.20 -9.02
N GLU A 128 -3.24 -4.33 -8.29
CA GLU A 128 -1.78 -4.17 -8.33
C GLU A 128 -1.10 -5.17 -7.38
N VAL A 129 -1.24 -6.45 -7.70
CA VAL A 129 -0.91 -7.57 -6.80
C VAL A 129 0.58 -7.79 -6.54
N GLU A 130 1.44 -7.22 -7.37
CA GLU A 130 2.91 -7.32 -7.27
C GLU A 130 3.41 -6.81 -5.90
N GLY A 131 2.80 -5.72 -5.42
CA GLY A 131 3.10 -5.16 -4.10
C GLY A 131 2.68 -6.09 -2.96
N ILE A 132 1.54 -6.80 -3.09
CA ILE A 132 1.11 -7.80 -2.10
C ILE A 132 2.14 -8.93 -2.05
N ALA A 133 2.47 -9.52 -3.21
CA ALA A 133 3.44 -10.61 -3.29
C ALA A 133 4.80 -10.21 -2.72
N GLY A 134 5.28 -9.00 -3.05
CA GLY A 134 6.53 -8.46 -2.51
C GLY A 134 6.51 -8.33 -0.98
N LEU A 135 5.46 -7.75 -0.40
CA LEU A 135 5.36 -7.53 1.04
C LEU A 135 5.17 -8.82 1.83
N LEU A 136 4.43 -9.79 1.30
CA LEU A 136 4.31 -11.09 1.95
C LEU A 136 5.64 -11.85 1.95
N ASN A 137 6.44 -11.73 0.89
CA ASN A 137 7.80 -12.23 0.87
C ASN A 137 8.73 -11.45 1.84
N LEU A 138 8.54 -10.13 2.01
CA LEU A 138 9.28 -9.35 3.02
C LEU A 138 8.96 -9.81 4.44
N ILE A 139 7.68 -10.09 4.75
CA ILE A 139 7.26 -10.69 6.02
C ILE A 139 7.95 -12.03 6.22
N GLN A 140 8.00 -12.89 5.20
CA GLN A 140 8.69 -14.17 5.27
C GLN A 140 10.19 -14.01 5.55
N VAL A 141 10.83 -13.01 4.92
CA VAL A 141 12.25 -12.68 5.18
C VAL A 141 12.44 -12.24 6.63
N ALA A 142 11.57 -11.38 7.17
CA ALA A 142 11.64 -10.95 8.58
C ALA A 142 11.52 -12.14 9.54
N GLU A 143 10.62 -13.06 9.28
CA GLU A 143 10.39 -14.25 10.12
C GLU A 143 11.52 -15.28 10.03
N THR A 144 12.04 -15.55 8.82
CA THR A 144 12.90 -16.72 8.57
C THR A 144 14.31 -16.38 8.04
N GLY A 145 14.51 -15.21 7.44
CA GLY A 145 15.71 -14.85 6.70
C GLY A 145 15.71 -15.31 5.23
N GLN A 146 14.61 -15.92 4.77
CA GLN A 146 14.45 -16.42 3.41
C GLN A 146 13.12 -15.92 2.84
N ASP A 147 13.05 -15.73 1.51
CA ASP A 147 11.78 -15.51 0.81
C ASP A 147 10.98 -16.83 0.66
N LEU A 148 9.79 -16.75 0.08
CA LEU A 148 8.93 -17.93 -0.13
C LEU A 148 9.47 -18.92 -1.18
N ARG A 149 10.53 -18.54 -1.92
CA ARG A 149 11.30 -19.47 -2.79
C ARG A 149 12.34 -20.27 -1.99
N GLY A 150 12.57 -19.91 -0.72
CA GLY A 150 13.67 -20.44 0.09
C GLY A 150 15.03 -19.77 -0.19
N ARG A 151 15.06 -18.69 -0.99
CA ARG A 151 16.28 -17.93 -1.25
C ARG A 151 16.65 -17.08 -0.03
N PRO A 152 17.91 -17.13 0.46
CA PRO A 152 18.34 -16.34 1.61
C PRO A 152 18.43 -14.85 1.28
N TRP A 153 17.93 -14.02 2.21
CA TRP A 153 17.99 -12.56 2.23
C TRP A 153 18.55 -12.06 3.57
N THR A 154 19.64 -12.67 4.01
CA THR A 154 20.25 -12.39 5.33
C THR A 154 20.55 -10.91 5.53
N GLY A 155 21.15 -10.25 4.53
CA GLY A 155 21.46 -8.81 4.62
C GLY A 155 20.21 -7.94 4.76
N LEU A 156 19.15 -8.25 4.02
CA LEU A 156 17.86 -7.53 4.13
C LEU A 156 17.27 -7.72 5.55
N LYS A 157 17.27 -8.94 6.06
CA LYS A 157 16.81 -9.23 7.43
C LYS A 157 17.59 -8.45 8.48
N GLU A 158 18.93 -8.44 8.41
CA GLU A 158 19.79 -7.71 9.33
C GLU A 158 19.52 -6.19 9.33
N LYS A 159 19.17 -5.62 8.17
CA LYS A 159 18.77 -4.22 8.03
C LYS A 159 17.40 -3.97 8.69
N MET A 160 16.43 -4.87 8.44
CA MET A 160 15.11 -4.80 9.10
C MET A 160 15.23 -4.83 10.63
N GLU A 161 16.11 -5.66 11.19
CA GLU A 161 16.35 -5.74 12.63
C GLU A 161 16.93 -4.44 13.25
N LYS A 162 17.50 -3.58 12.43
CA LYS A 162 18.03 -2.25 12.85
C LYS A 162 16.99 -1.13 12.73
N CYS A 163 15.82 -1.42 12.19
CA CYS A 163 14.74 -0.47 11.95
C CYS A 163 13.47 -0.83 12.74
N ARG A 164 12.59 0.13 12.90
CA ARG A 164 11.17 -0.11 13.10
C ARG A 164 10.54 -0.25 11.72
N VAL A 165 10.04 -1.43 11.39
CA VAL A 165 9.46 -1.73 10.08
C VAL A 165 7.97 -1.94 10.23
N ILE A 166 7.17 -1.22 9.45
CA ILE A 166 5.71 -1.32 9.42
C ILE A 166 5.31 -1.73 8.00
N ILE A 167 4.51 -2.77 7.88
CA ILE A 167 4.07 -3.33 6.62
C ILE A 167 2.54 -3.40 6.63
N ILE A 168 1.90 -2.70 5.70
CA ILE A 168 0.47 -2.83 5.40
C ILE A 168 0.37 -3.60 4.09
N PRO A 169 0.11 -4.94 4.10
CA PRO A 169 0.27 -5.75 2.88
C PRO A 169 -0.72 -5.42 1.77
N CYS A 170 -1.90 -4.91 2.12
CA CYS A 170 -2.95 -4.52 1.18
C CYS A 170 -3.73 -3.35 1.76
N GLY A 171 -3.68 -2.19 1.10
CA GLY A 171 -4.39 -0.98 1.51
C GLY A 171 -5.86 -0.96 1.07
N ASN A 172 -6.23 -1.74 0.05
CA ASN A 172 -7.61 -1.83 -0.47
C ASN A 172 -8.05 -3.30 -0.65
N PRO A 173 -8.47 -3.95 0.42
CA PRO A 173 -8.90 -5.34 0.34
C PRO A 173 -10.20 -5.53 -0.45
N ASP A 174 -11.11 -4.55 -0.48
CA ASP A 174 -12.33 -4.62 -1.28
C ASP A 174 -12.02 -4.66 -2.78
N GLY A 175 -11.18 -3.74 -3.23
CA GLY A 175 -10.71 -3.72 -4.61
C GLY A 175 -9.99 -5.02 -4.99
N ARG A 176 -9.15 -5.55 -4.09
CA ARG A 176 -8.48 -6.86 -4.32
C ARG A 176 -9.49 -8.00 -4.46
N ARG A 177 -10.49 -8.06 -3.59
CA ARG A 177 -11.53 -9.09 -3.63
C ARG A 177 -12.33 -9.05 -4.93
N ARG A 178 -12.63 -7.85 -5.45
CA ARG A 178 -13.40 -7.69 -6.70
C ARG A 178 -12.59 -8.02 -7.95
N CYS A 179 -11.27 -7.89 -7.92
CA CYS A 179 -10.43 -8.21 -9.07
C CYS A 179 -10.44 -9.72 -9.32
N PRO A 180 -10.87 -10.20 -10.51
CA PRO A 180 -10.96 -11.63 -10.80
C PRO A 180 -9.61 -12.29 -11.11
N TYR A 181 -8.54 -11.49 -11.21
CA TYR A 181 -7.20 -11.97 -11.58
C TYR A 181 -6.26 -11.96 -10.38
N ASP A 182 -5.50 -13.04 -10.23
CA ASP A 182 -4.45 -13.17 -9.22
C ASP A 182 -3.08 -12.71 -9.73
N SER A 183 -2.97 -12.44 -11.02
CA SER A 183 -1.85 -11.79 -11.70
C SER A 183 -2.30 -11.30 -13.07
N PHE A 184 -1.63 -10.25 -13.55
CA PHE A 184 -1.80 -9.75 -14.93
C PHE A 184 -0.62 -10.08 -15.84
N LEU A 185 0.37 -10.83 -15.34
CA LEU A 185 1.54 -11.22 -16.13
C LEU A 185 1.12 -11.99 -17.41
N GLY A 186 1.49 -11.44 -18.56
CA GLY A 186 1.17 -11.98 -19.88
C GLY A 186 -0.25 -11.73 -20.36
N LEU A 187 -1.10 -11.03 -19.59
CA LEU A 187 -2.44 -10.64 -20.03
C LEU A 187 -2.40 -9.30 -20.80
N PRO A 188 -3.38 -9.05 -21.70
CA PRO A 188 -3.53 -7.75 -22.34
C PRO A 188 -3.73 -6.61 -21.32
N VAL A 189 -3.09 -5.45 -21.54
CA VAL A 189 -3.20 -4.29 -20.66
C VAL A 189 -4.65 -3.80 -20.55
N GLU A 190 -5.47 -4.00 -21.58
CA GLU A 190 -6.89 -3.64 -21.61
C GLU A 190 -7.69 -4.41 -20.56
N VAL A 191 -7.33 -5.67 -20.29
CA VAL A 191 -7.96 -6.50 -19.23
C VAL A 191 -7.65 -5.92 -17.86
N MET A 192 -6.41 -5.52 -17.63
CA MET A 192 -6.01 -4.85 -16.38
C MET A 192 -6.74 -3.51 -16.22
N THR A 193 -6.85 -2.70 -17.29
CA THR A 193 -7.57 -1.44 -17.29
C THR A 193 -9.07 -1.65 -16.97
N LYS A 194 -9.70 -2.64 -17.61
CA LYS A 194 -11.11 -2.98 -17.38
C LYS A 194 -11.41 -3.29 -15.91
N TYR A 195 -10.63 -4.15 -15.29
CA TYR A 195 -10.87 -4.58 -13.91
C TYR A 195 -10.22 -3.70 -12.85
N GLY A 196 -9.18 -2.96 -13.23
CA GLY A 196 -8.52 -1.99 -12.35
C GLY A 196 -9.28 -0.67 -12.26
N GLN A 197 -9.49 -0.02 -13.40
CA GLN A 197 -10.12 1.29 -13.46
C GLN A 197 -11.64 1.23 -13.56
N GLY A 198 -12.18 0.12 -14.05
CA GLY A 198 -13.61 -0.09 -14.18
C GLY A 198 -14.17 0.34 -15.53
N THR A 199 -15.49 0.17 -15.68
CA THR A 199 -16.22 0.49 -16.91
C THR A 199 -17.45 1.34 -16.65
N HIS A 200 -17.89 2.03 -17.69
CA HIS A 200 -19.24 2.57 -17.79
C HIS A 200 -20.28 1.45 -17.91
N THR A 201 -21.56 1.81 -17.78
CA THR A 201 -22.68 0.88 -17.93
C THR A 201 -22.81 0.29 -19.33
N ASP A 202 -22.26 0.97 -20.34
CA ASP A 202 -22.19 0.48 -21.73
C ASP A 202 -21.00 -0.45 -22.00
N GLY A 203 -20.16 -0.72 -20.98
CA GLY A 203 -18.97 -1.59 -21.02
C GLY A 203 -17.70 -0.89 -21.51
N THR A 204 -17.72 0.39 -21.89
CA THR A 204 -16.50 1.12 -22.22
C THR A 204 -15.68 1.41 -20.96
N SER A 205 -14.34 1.29 -21.05
CA SER A 205 -13.45 1.54 -19.92
C SER A 205 -13.43 3.02 -19.52
N TRP A 206 -13.40 3.30 -18.22
CA TRP A 206 -13.14 4.64 -17.71
C TRP A 206 -11.77 5.16 -18.16
N GLY A 207 -10.77 4.31 -18.13
CA GLY A 207 -9.41 4.66 -18.52
C GLY A 207 -8.75 5.70 -17.61
N TRP A 208 -7.45 5.87 -17.79
CA TRP A 208 -6.67 6.89 -17.08
C TRP A 208 -6.58 8.17 -17.92
N PRO A 209 -6.73 9.40 -17.36
CA PRO A 209 -6.95 9.69 -15.93
C PRO A 209 -8.41 9.76 -15.50
N MET A 210 -9.36 9.41 -16.37
CA MET A 210 -10.80 9.61 -16.16
C MET A 210 -11.35 8.83 -14.97
N ALA A 211 -10.77 7.66 -14.65
CA ALA A 211 -11.12 6.90 -13.44
C ALA A 211 -10.94 7.69 -12.12
N LYS A 212 -10.24 8.85 -12.14
CA LYS A 212 -10.11 9.74 -10.97
C LYS A 212 -11.15 10.84 -10.91
N SER A 213 -11.91 11.08 -12.00
CA SER A 213 -12.81 12.25 -12.14
C SER A 213 -14.10 12.13 -11.34
N VAL A 214 -14.54 10.91 -11.04
CA VAL A 214 -15.75 10.62 -10.27
C VAL A 214 -15.37 10.03 -8.91
N HIS A 215 -15.85 10.64 -7.82
CA HIS A 215 -15.47 10.24 -6.49
C HIS A 215 -16.50 10.73 -5.44
N PRO A 216 -17.25 9.84 -4.74
CA PRO A 216 -17.28 8.38 -4.93
C PRO A 216 -17.66 7.95 -6.35
N MET A 217 -17.17 6.77 -6.78
CA MET A 217 -17.53 6.22 -8.08
C MET A 217 -18.96 5.69 -8.02
N GLU A 218 -19.88 6.44 -8.60
CA GLU A 218 -21.32 6.19 -8.58
C GLU A 218 -21.96 6.48 -9.94
N GLY A 219 -23.20 6.05 -10.13
CA GLY A 219 -24.02 6.38 -11.28
C GLY A 219 -23.73 5.54 -12.50
N ASP A 220 -22.99 6.04 -13.48
CA ASP A 220 -22.67 5.33 -14.73
C ASP A 220 -21.54 4.31 -14.54
N VAL A 221 -21.75 3.31 -13.68
CA VAL A 221 -20.78 2.27 -13.34
C VAL A 221 -21.29 0.91 -13.77
N GLY A 222 -20.58 0.27 -14.71
CA GLY A 222 -20.78 -1.13 -15.09
C GLY A 222 -19.97 -2.04 -14.17
N ILE A 223 -18.64 -2.03 -14.31
CA ILE A 223 -17.73 -2.70 -13.39
C ILE A 223 -17.13 -1.64 -12.47
N LEU A 224 -17.32 -1.77 -11.15
CA LEU A 224 -16.59 -0.98 -10.19
C LEU A 224 -15.14 -1.47 -10.14
N GLY A 225 -14.20 -0.68 -10.63
CA GLY A 225 -12.81 -1.06 -10.73
C GLY A 225 -12.15 -1.29 -9.37
N ALA A 226 -11.09 -2.08 -9.37
CA ALA A 226 -10.32 -2.41 -8.17
C ALA A 226 -9.53 -1.21 -7.61
N TYR A 227 -9.51 -0.06 -8.29
CA TYR A 227 -9.03 1.23 -7.76
C TYR A 227 -9.85 1.70 -6.55
N PHE A 228 -11.11 1.30 -6.47
CA PHE A 228 -12.07 1.78 -5.49
C PHE A 228 -12.32 0.72 -4.40
N ASN A 229 -12.65 1.15 -3.18
CA ASN A 229 -13.25 0.28 -2.18
C ASN A 229 -14.75 0.06 -2.50
N ASP A 230 -15.49 -0.66 -1.63
CA ASP A 230 -16.91 -0.98 -1.90
C ASP A 230 -17.85 0.24 -1.81
N ASP A 231 -17.40 1.35 -1.21
CA ASP A 231 -18.10 2.64 -1.21
C ASP A 231 -17.73 3.51 -2.44
N GLY A 232 -16.97 2.99 -3.40
CA GLY A 232 -16.54 3.73 -4.58
C GLY A 232 -15.47 4.77 -4.30
N ILE A 233 -14.74 4.66 -3.19
CA ILE A 233 -13.68 5.59 -2.82
C ILE A 233 -12.33 5.09 -3.33
N ASN A 234 -11.63 5.92 -4.10
CA ASN A 234 -10.24 5.71 -4.47
C ASN A 234 -9.33 6.23 -3.36
N ILE A 235 -8.73 5.33 -2.60
CA ILE A 235 -7.87 5.65 -1.44
C ILE A 235 -6.68 6.53 -1.84
N MET A 236 -6.16 6.39 -3.06
CA MET A 236 -5.06 7.22 -3.57
C MET A 236 -5.45 8.68 -3.76
N HIS A 237 -6.76 8.98 -3.93
CA HIS A 237 -7.32 10.28 -4.25
C HIS A 237 -8.49 10.69 -3.34
N ASP A 238 -8.53 10.16 -2.11
CA ASP A 238 -9.55 10.50 -1.11
C ASP A 238 -9.44 11.98 -0.63
N ASP A 239 -10.39 12.44 0.15
CA ASP A 239 -10.29 13.70 0.89
C ASP A 239 -9.40 13.52 2.13
N PHE A 240 -8.13 13.90 2.00
CA PHE A 240 -7.15 13.69 3.07
C PHE A 240 -7.32 14.63 4.27
N PHE A 241 -8.11 15.70 4.13
CA PHE A 241 -8.48 16.58 5.24
C PHE A 241 -9.69 16.05 6.01
N ARG A 242 -10.51 15.26 5.34
CA ARG A 242 -11.68 14.60 5.90
C ARG A 242 -11.87 13.24 5.21
N PRO A 243 -11.05 12.24 5.53
CA PRO A 243 -11.09 10.95 4.86
C PRO A 243 -12.50 10.36 4.80
N MET A 244 -12.92 9.96 3.60
CA MET A 244 -14.19 9.30 3.35
C MET A 244 -14.07 7.79 3.62
N ALA A 245 -12.92 7.20 3.28
CA ALA A 245 -12.63 5.80 3.52
C ALA A 245 -11.97 5.58 4.88
N ALA A 246 -12.40 4.55 5.60
CA ALA A 246 -11.78 4.14 6.86
C ALA A 246 -10.31 3.73 6.67
N GLU A 247 -10.00 3.13 5.54
CA GLU A 247 -8.65 2.74 5.13
C GLU A 247 -7.73 3.95 5.05
N THR A 248 -8.16 5.03 4.37
CA THR A 248 -7.39 6.28 4.28
C THR A 248 -7.11 6.85 5.66
N GLY A 249 -8.16 6.94 6.51
CA GLY A 249 -8.02 7.45 7.86
C GLY A 249 -7.01 6.67 8.69
N ALA A 250 -7.05 5.35 8.63
CA ALA A 250 -6.14 4.46 9.35
C ALA A 250 -4.69 4.54 8.85
N ILE A 251 -4.49 4.61 7.53
CA ILE A 251 -3.16 4.76 6.92
C ILE A 251 -2.52 6.10 7.34
N LEU A 252 -3.27 7.20 7.29
CA LEU A 252 -2.79 8.51 7.72
C LEU A 252 -2.49 8.54 9.23
N GLU A 253 -3.34 7.90 10.05
CA GLU A 253 -3.12 7.80 11.50
C GLU A 253 -1.87 6.96 11.83
N MET A 254 -1.64 5.86 11.12
CA MET A 254 -0.41 5.06 11.24
C MET A 254 0.81 5.92 10.93
N ALA A 255 0.81 6.65 9.83
CA ALA A 255 1.91 7.54 9.46
C ALA A 255 2.10 8.66 10.50
N ARG A 256 1.02 9.25 11.01
CA ARG A 256 1.08 10.30 12.03
C ARG A 256 1.65 9.78 13.35
N SER A 257 1.21 8.62 13.80
CA SER A 257 1.57 8.07 15.12
C SER A 257 2.95 7.40 15.15
N GLU A 258 3.41 6.83 14.04
CA GLU A 258 4.74 6.21 13.92
C GLU A 258 5.80 7.19 13.40
N ALA A 259 5.39 8.30 12.79
CA ALA A 259 6.28 9.33 12.22
C ALA A 259 7.42 8.73 11.38
N PRO A 260 7.15 7.93 10.34
CA PRO A 260 8.18 7.22 9.60
C PRO A 260 9.18 8.19 8.95
N ASP A 261 10.43 7.76 8.84
CA ASP A 261 11.47 8.49 8.11
C ASP A 261 11.28 8.30 6.61
N MET A 262 10.84 7.11 6.18
CA MET A 262 10.61 6.77 4.78
C MET A 262 9.32 5.99 4.62
N THR A 263 8.55 6.30 3.58
CA THR A 263 7.30 5.59 3.23
C THR A 263 7.25 5.33 1.74
N VAL A 264 6.99 4.08 1.36
CA VAL A 264 6.67 3.73 -0.02
C VAL A 264 5.23 3.26 -0.13
N SER A 265 4.50 3.74 -1.13
CA SER A 265 3.25 3.14 -1.60
C SER A 265 3.53 2.32 -2.84
N LEU A 266 3.19 1.04 -2.76
CA LEU A 266 3.44 0.10 -3.84
C LEU A 266 2.28 0.11 -4.82
N HIS A 267 2.60 0.38 -6.05
CA HIS A 267 1.72 0.39 -7.21
C HIS A 267 2.31 -0.47 -8.31
N SER A 268 1.58 -0.61 -9.40
CA SER A 268 2.07 -1.34 -10.57
C SER A 268 1.50 -0.75 -11.86
N HIS A 269 2.29 -0.86 -12.92
CA HIS A 269 1.92 -0.37 -14.25
C HIS A 269 2.50 -1.26 -15.36
N HIS A 270 2.22 -0.94 -16.61
CA HIS A 270 2.63 -1.74 -17.77
C HIS A 270 4.09 -1.50 -18.23
N GLN A 271 4.74 -0.43 -17.77
CA GLN A 271 6.11 -0.07 -18.16
C GLN A 271 7.17 -0.62 -17.20
N VAL A 272 8.44 -0.28 -17.45
CA VAL A 272 9.57 -0.60 -16.56
C VAL A 272 9.38 0.02 -15.19
N SER A 273 9.68 -0.74 -14.14
CA SER A 273 9.51 -0.31 -12.75
C SER A 273 10.27 0.97 -12.44
N ARG A 274 9.61 1.88 -11.70
CA ARG A 274 10.18 3.21 -11.37
C ARG A 274 9.65 3.78 -10.07
N ILE A 275 10.40 4.70 -9.51
CA ILE A 275 9.96 5.53 -8.38
C ILE A 275 9.37 6.84 -8.93
N LEU A 276 8.23 7.25 -8.36
CA LEU A 276 7.60 8.55 -8.59
C LEU A 276 7.63 9.34 -7.28
N PRO A 277 8.26 10.52 -7.22
CA PRO A 277 8.28 11.34 -6.02
C PRO A 277 6.88 11.86 -5.69
N ALA A 278 6.66 12.19 -4.41
CA ALA A 278 5.47 12.92 -4.01
C ALA A 278 5.50 14.34 -4.58
N GLU A 279 4.32 14.83 -4.98
CA GLU A 279 4.16 16.23 -5.35
C GLU A 279 3.84 17.09 -4.12
N TYR A 280 4.04 18.41 -4.25
CA TYR A 280 3.81 19.39 -3.17
C TYR A 280 4.60 19.12 -1.89
N VAL A 281 5.78 18.54 -2.03
CA VAL A 281 6.74 18.30 -0.93
C VAL A 281 7.99 19.17 -1.10
N PRO A 282 8.76 19.41 -0.03
CA PRO A 282 10.00 20.18 -0.11
C PRO A 282 10.98 19.62 -1.13
N TRP A 283 11.61 20.52 -1.89
CA TRP A 283 12.55 20.18 -2.96
C TRP A 283 13.68 19.23 -2.54
N TYR A 284 14.20 19.36 -1.32
CA TYR A 284 15.28 18.49 -0.84
C TYR A 284 14.86 17.01 -0.75
N LEU A 285 13.58 16.73 -0.51
CA LEU A 285 13.05 15.37 -0.51
C LEU A 285 12.99 14.79 -1.93
N LYS A 286 12.56 15.59 -2.93
CA LYS A 286 12.58 15.16 -4.33
C LYS A 286 13.99 14.76 -4.75
N ARG A 287 15.01 15.56 -4.41
CA ARG A 287 16.43 15.22 -4.67
C ARG A 287 16.88 13.93 -3.98
N ARG A 288 16.48 13.71 -2.74
CA ARG A 288 16.80 12.45 -2.05
C ARG A 288 16.14 11.24 -2.73
N ILE A 289 14.91 11.40 -3.20
CA ILE A 289 14.20 10.36 -3.96
C ILE A 289 14.91 10.08 -5.29
N GLU A 290 15.42 11.11 -5.97
CA GLU A 290 16.24 10.92 -7.17
C GLU A 290 17.54 10.13 -6.88
N ASP A 291 18.24 10.45 -5.78
CA ASP A 291 19.41 9.68 -5.38
C ASP A 291 19.09 8.22 -5.08
N LEU A 292 17.96 7.97 -4.38
CA LEU A 292 17.45 6.62 -4.12
C LEU A 292 17.14 5.90 -5.43
N THR A 293 16.48 6.59 -6.38
CA THR A 293 16.15 6.04 -7.70
C THR A 293 17.41 5.62 -8.45
N ARG A 294 18.46 6.46 -8.44
CA ARG A 294 19.75 6.12 -9.06
C ARG A 294 20.42 4.91 -8.40
N LYS A 295 20.35 4.79 -7.07
CA LYS A 295 20.87 3.63 -6.35
C LYS A 295 20.11 2.36 -6.76
N LEU A 296 18.78 2.42 -6.79
CA LEU A 296 17.93 1.30 -7.16
C LEU A 296 18.17 0.88 -8.62
N ASN A 297 18.22 1.85 -9.53
CA ASN A 297 18.44 1.60 -10.95
C ASN A 297 19.78 0.90 -11.22
N ARG A 298 20.85 1.31 -10.53
CA ARG A 298 22.14 0.62 -10.58
C ARG A 298 22.03 -0.81 -10.06
N ARG A 299 21.34 -1.04 -8.96
CA ARG A 299 21.12 -2.38 -8.40
C ARG A 299 20.39 -3.29 -9.38
N TYR A 300 19.36 -2.77 -10.06
CA TYR A 300 18.65 -3.53 -11.09
C TYR A 300 19.57 -3.87 -12.27
N ALA A 301 20.32 -2.91 -12.78
CA ALA A 301 21.27 -3.15 -13.87
C ALA A 301 22.34 -4.19 -13.50
N GLU A 302 22.89 -4.14 -12.29
CA GLU A 302 23.88 -5.11 -11.79
C GLU A 302 23.33 -6.54 -11.69
N THR A 303 22.03 -6.68 -11.48
CA THR A 303 21.35 -7.98 -11.31
C THR A 303 20.59 -8.44 -12.57
N GLY A 304 20.67 -7.67 -13.65
CA GLY A 304 20.02 -8.00 -14.93
C GLY A 304 18.51 -7.78 -14.94
N LEU A 305 17.98 -7.02 -13.97
CA LEU A 305 16.58 -6.61 -13.95
C LEU A 305 16.35 -5.37 -14.84
N PRO A 306 15.12 -5.20 -15.35
CA PRO A 306 14.79 -4.01 -16.14
C PRO A 306 15.02 -2.72 -15.33
N SER A 307 15.70 -1.75 -15.94
CA SER A 307 16.03 -0.47 -15.35
C SER A 307 15.67 0.67 -16.30
N ILE A 308 15.28 1.82 -15.74
CA ILE A 308 14.94 3.00 -16.53
C ILE A 308 16.21 3.72 -17.00
N PRO A 309 16.17 4.42 -18.15
CA PRO A 309 17.23 5.32 -18.59
C PRO A 309 17.48 6.45 -17.58
N ASP A 310 18.73 6.92 -17.47
CA ASP A 310 19.10 7.93 -16.47
C ASP A 310 18.40 9.29 -16.68
N ASP A 311 18.09 9.65 -17.91
CA ASP A 311 17.34 10.85 -18.26
C ASP A 311 15.85 10.84 -17.83
N TRP A 312 15.32 9.67 -17.48
CA TRP A 312 13.98 9.54 -16.92
C TRP A 312 13.94 9.74 -15.40
N ILE A 313 15.09 9.74 -14.73
CA ILE A 313 15.17 9.89 -13.27
C ILE A 313 14.91 11.35 -12.85
N SER A 314 15.36 12.29 -13.65
CA SER A 314 15.16 13.72 -13.40
C SER A 314 14.55 14.36 -14.65
N PRO A 315 13.22 14.26 -14.81
CA PRO A 315 12.57 14.93 -15.93
C PRO A 315 12.84 16.44 -15.86
N PRO A 316 12.92 17.13 -17.00
CA PRO A 316 13.13 18.58 -17.02
C PRO A 316 12.05 19.28 -16.19
N GLU A 317 12.46 20.32 -15.45
CA GLU A 317 11.51 21.17 -14.71
C GLU A 317 10.52 21.76 -15.71
N VAL A 318 9.24 21.49 -15.49
CA VAL A 318 8.17 22.12 -16.25
C VAL A 318 7.92 23.47 -15.57
N GLU A 319 8.29 24.56 -16.24
CA GLU A 319 8.16 25.92 -15.67
C GLU A 319 6.72 26.42 -15.61
N ASP A 320 5.76 25.75 -16.24
CA ASP A 320 4.40 26.25 -16.38
C ASP A 320 3.42 25.53 -15.45
N GLU A 321 2.96 26.26 -14.46
CA GLU A 321 1.77 25.93 -13.70
C GLU A 321 0.51 26.34 -14.48
N GLU A 322 0.20 25.64 -15.57
CA GLU A 322 -1.08 25.78 -16.24
C GLU A 322 -2.21 25.18 -15.40
N PHE A 323 -3.38 25.78 -15.46
CA PHE A 323 -4.56 25.19 -14.83
C PHE A 323 -5.26 24.25 -15.83
N PRO A 324 -5.65 23.04 -15.43
CA PRO A 324 -5.38 22.40 -14.12
C PRO A 324 -3.91 22.01 -13.95
N PRO A 325 -3.39 21.97 -12.70
CA PRO A 325 -2.03 21.55 -12.45
C PRO A 325 -1.78 20.13 -12.97
N SER A 326 -0.57 19.89 -13.47
CA SER A 326 -0.19 18.59 -14.06
C SER A 326 -0.17 17.44 -13.06
N ALA A 327 -0.01 17.75 -11.77
CA ALA A 327 0.04 16.77 -10.70
C ALA A 327 -1.04 17.01 -9.64
N SER A 328 -1.58 15.93 -9.08
CA SER A 328 -2.56 15.98 -8.00
C SER A 328 -1.89 15.85 -6.62
N PHE A 329 -2.46 16.54 -5.63
CA PHE A 329 -2.22 16.21 -4.24
C PHE A 329 -2.89 14.85 -3.95
N ASN A 330 -2.10 13.83 -3.69
CA ASN A 330 -2.57 12.45 -3.52
C ASN A 330 -2.15 11.88 -2.16
N LEU A 331 -2.44 10.60 -1.90
CA LEU A 331 -2.13 9.94 -0.62
C LEU A 331 -0.65 10.09 -0.22
N ILE A 332 0.28 10.04 -1.19
CA ILE A 332 1.72 10.15 -0.90
C ILE A 332 2.08 11.55 -0.43
N SER A 333 1.49 12.58 -1.05
CA SER A 333 1.62 13.97 -0.58
C SER A 333 1.03 14.12 0.82
N ALA A 334 -0.15 13.54 1.07
CA ALA A 334 -0.80 13.58 2.38
C ALA A 334 0.04 12.89 3.46
N LEU A 335 0.64 11.74 3.17
CA LEU A 335 1.54 11.00 4.10
C LEU A 335 2.72 11.88 4.52
N HIS A 336 3.34 12.62 3.57
CA HIS A 336 4.36 13.60 3.93
C HIS A 336 3.79 14.69 4.85
N HIS A 337 2.66 15.30 4.48
CA HIS A 337 2.11 16.43 5.22
C HIS A 337 1.58 16.09 6.62
N VAL A 338 1.26 14.85 6.90
CA VAL A 338 0.86 14.43 8.26
C VAL A 338 2.03 13.98 9.13
N SER A 339 3.17 13.57 8.54
CA SER A 339 4.25 12.93 9.28
C SER A 339 5.67 13.42 8.98
N GLY A 340 5.88 14.16 7.89
CA GLY A 340 7.21 14.57 7.43
C GLY A 340 8.04 13.44 6.82
N THR A 341 7.44 12.29 6.55
CA THR A 341 8.11 11.15 5.92
C THR A 341 8.61 11.50 4.52
N MET A 342 9.73 10.92 4.11
CA MET A 342 10.11 10.88 2.71
C MET A 342 9.21 9.86 2.00
N ALA A 343 8.10 10.34 1.42
CA ALA A 343 7.10 9.51 0.78
C ALA A 343 7.26 9.48 -0.74
N PHE A 344 7.08 8.31 -1.34
CA PHE A 344 7.09 8.13 -2.79
C PHE A 344 6.24 6.94 -3.21
N THR A 345 5.82 6.95 -4.48
CA THR A 345 5.18 5.80 -5.14
C THR A 345 6.25 4.95 -5.81
N PHE A 346 6.13 3.66 -5.70
CA PHE A 346 6.88 2.71 -6.52
C PHE A 346 5.92 1.99 -7.46
N GLU A 347 6.11 2.21 -8.75
CA GLU A 347 5.38 1.54 -9.82
C GLU A 347 6.15 0.30 -10.27
N CYS A 348 5.67 -0.88 -9.89
CA CYS A 348 6.23 -2.15 -10.35
C CYS A 348 5.69 -2.49 -11.75
N CYS A 349 6.48 -3.16 -12.58
CA CYS A 349 5.96 -3.66 -13.83
C CYS A 349 5.02 -4.86 -13.61
N HIS A 350 3.85 -4.86 -14.25
CA HIS A 350 2.93 -6.03 -14.25
C HIS A 350 3.41 -7.18 -15.13
N GLY A 351 4.18 -6.85 -16.18
CA GLY A 351 4.45 -7.79 -17.28
C GLY A 351 3.22 -8.05 -18.16
N THR A 352 2.27 -7.11 -18.22
CA THR A 352 1.16 -7.14 -19.19
C THR A 352 1.70 -6.95 -20.60
N VAL A 353 0.96 -7.44 -21.60
CA VAL A 353 1.28 -7.24 -23.00
C VAL A 353 0.45 -6.11 -23.61
N SER A 354 1.06 -5.34 -24.52
CA SER A 354 0.41 -4.25 -25.24
C SER A 354 0.76 -4.36 -26.72
N GLU A 355 -0.20 -4.08 -27.60
CA GLU A 355 0.05 -4.05 -29.05
C GLU A 355 0.85 -2.81 -29.48
N THR A 356 0.84 -1.76 -28.67
CA THR A 356 1.38 -0.43 -29.00
C THR A 356 2.71 -0.14 -28.34
N GLU A 357 3.13 -0.93 -27.33
CA GLU A 357 4.36 -0.72 -26.57
C GLU A 357 5.32 -1.91 -26.69
N PRO A 358 6.65 -1.67 -26.57
CA PRO A 358 7.62 -2.76 -26.55
C PRO A 358 7.30 -3.76 -25.43
N GLU A 359 7.36 -5.06 -25.77
CA GLU A 359 7.14 -6.12 -24.80
C GLU A 359 8.21 -6.08 -23.69
N LEU A 360 7.77 -5.83 -22.45
CA LEU A 360 8.61 -5.96 -21.27
C LEU A 360 8.55 -7.42 -20.78
N ARG A 361 9.60 -8.19 -21.07
CA ARG A 361 9.69 -9.59 -20.65
C ARG A 361 10.19 -9.69 -19.22
N VAL A 362 9.29 -10.00 -18.31
CA VAL A 362 9.59 -10.30 -16.92
C VAL A 362 8.92 -11.60 -16.50
N SER A 363 9.53 -12.29 -15.54
CA SER A 363 8.94 -13.45 -14.89
C SER A 363 8.41 -13.09 -13.50
N TYR A 364 7.64 -13.96 -12.88
CA TYR A 364 7.26 -13.83 -11.46
C TYR A 364 8.49 -13.72 -10.54
N GLY A 365 9.58 -14.39 -10.91
CA GLY A 365 10.85 -14.30 -10.19
C GLY A 365 11.47 -12.91 -10.26
N ASP A 366 11.46 -12.31 -11.46
CA ASP A 366 11.98 -10.95 -11.67
C ASP A 366 11.15 -9.91 -10.93
N ILE A 367 9.82 -10.01 -10.99
CA ILE A 367 8.89 -9.13 -10.25
C ILE A 367 9.18 -9.19 -8.75
N LEU A 368 9.35 -10.40 -8.19
CA LEU A 368 9.68 -10.54 -6.78
C LEU A 368 11.08 -9.98 -6.45
N ASP A 369 12.07 -10.20 -7.29
CA ASP A 369 13.42 -9.65 -7.09
C ASP A 369 13.42 -8.12 -7.19
N ILE A 370 12.62 -7.53 -8.09
CA ILE A 370 12.41 -6.09 -8.18
C ILE A 370 11.89 -5.53 -6.83
N GLN A 371 10.88 -6.16 -6.25
CA GLN A 371 10.30 -5.73 -4.97
C GLN A 371 11.31 -5.88 -3.82
N LEU A 372 11.93 -7.04 -3.66
CA LEU A 372 12.85 -7.29 -2.54
C LEU A 372 14.12 -6.43 -2.63
N GLN A 373 14.62 -6.13 -3.83
CA GLN A 373 15.74 -5.22 -4.02
C GLN A 373 15.37 -3.76 -3.75
N LEU A 374 14.15 -3.33 -4.09
CA LEU A 374 13.64 -2.03 -3.66
C LEU A 374 13.72 -1.89 -2.13
N TYR A 375 13.20 -2.88 -1.40
CA TYR A 375 13.18 -2.85 0.07
C TYR A 375 14.61 -2.85 0.65
N ASP A 376 15.50 -3.62 0.06
CA ASP A 376 16.90 -3.69 0.48
C ASP A 376 17.61 -2.35 0.28
N VAL A 377 17.44 -1.70 -0.86
CA VAL A 377 18.03 -0.38 -1.17
C VAL A 377 17.42 0.73 -0.32
N MET A 378 16.10 0.69 -0.04
CA MET A 378 15.44 1.63 0.86
C MET A 378 16.03 1.58 2.27
N LEU A 379 16.22 0.37 2.81
CA LEU A 379 16.78 0.19 4.14
C LEU A 379 18.28 0.56 4.18
N ASP A 380 19.04 0.31 3.12
CA ASP A 380 20.42 0.81 3.00
C ASP A 380 20.47 2.34 3.08
N ASP A 381 19.66 3.03 2.26
CA ASP A 381 19.64 4.49 2.25
C ASP A 381 19.19 5.07 3.60
N LEU A 382 18.20 4.43 4.24
CA LEU A 382 17.68 4.85 5.53
C LEU A 382 18.71 4.70 6.67
N LEU A 383 19.51 3.63 6.65
CA LEU A 383 20.55 3.37 7.64
C LEU A 383 21.81 4.21 7.41
N GLU A 384 22.10 4.56 6.14
CA GLU A 384 23.22 5.43 5.79
C GLU A 384 22.94 6.91 6.12
N LYS A 385 21.71 7.38 5.85
CA LYS A 385 21.34 8.79 5.90
C LYS A 385 20.00 8.94 6.62
N ARG A 386 20.02 9.27 7.89
CA ARG A 386 18.78 9.66 8.58
C ARG A 386 18.16 10.90 7.93
N LEU A 387 16.84 11.02 8.01
CA LEU A 387 16.11 12.08 7.32
C LEU A 387 16.44 13.47 7.91
N TYR A 388 16.68 13.55 9.22
CA TYR A 388 17.05 14.77 9.95
C TYR A 388 18.15 14.47 10.98
#